data_bba7ffda731e8c259fb9472b955474e2
#
_entry.id   bba7ffda731e8c259fb9472b955474e2
#
_cell.length_a   1.000
_cell.length_b   1.000
_cell.length_c   1.000
_cell.angle_alpha   90.00
_cell.angle_beta   90.00
_cell.angle_gamma   90.00
#
_symmetry.space_group_name_H-M   'P 1'
#
loop_
_entity.id
_entity.type
_entity.pdbx_description
1 polymer ?
#
loop_
_entity_poly.entity_id
_entity_poly.type
_entity_poly.pdbx_seq_one_letter_code
_entity_poly.pdbx_strand_id
1 'polypeptide(L)'
;MAPKKRRTRGDGALYKRASDGLWVGRVELPSYNGKRRYKTVSSKNRNQAIAKLKRLRADVDAGRIAVTATTTLEKWLTRWLEIEQPHLKPKTFTNYSGAVRNHIVPAIGSRRLDRLTPENVRAMHTAIGPSRTAQLAHVILGKALKDAIREGMITDNVCERVDPPPYIKDERSSFSVEAAKQIIGTAIATRDEMMATRWAAAFLTGARQAELLGLRWKYVDLDSGYFTIAWQLQSCRQVHGCGKPVGKVHPCERVRVGYCPQRRWDLPAGLEWELCYRSQLFLSTKTEAGYRVVPIIPPLLAALRRLHTMQGPNPQDLVFHHPDGRPLDGRADNRAWNELLVDAKIVEPGKTLPLHMARHTTATLLRAAGVDEATRMEILGHASVDAHRGYAHADRAANMRAMGSLAELMS
;
A
#
# COMPACT_ATOMS: atom_id res chain seq x y z
N MET A 1 9.85 -30.70 65.65
CA MET A 1 9.70 -30.57 64.17
C MET A 1 9.35 -29.14 63.86
N ALA A 2 10.23 -28.39 63.18
CA ALA A 2 9.97 -27.00 62.80
C ALA A 2 8.95 -26.95 61.61
N PRO A 3 7.98 -26.04 61.61
CA PRO A 3 6.97 -25.98 60.58
C PRO A 3 7.58 -25.59 59.23
N LYS A 4 7.33 -26.40 58.19
CA LYS A 4 7.72 -26.08 56.81
C LYS A 4 7.05 -24.78 56.38
N LYS A 5 7.79 -23.68 56.21
CA LYS A 5 7.32 -22.42 55.65
C LYS A 5 6.61 -22.70 54.31
N ARG A 6 5.31 -22.39 54.24
CA ARG A 6 4.54 -22.40 52.97
C ARG A 6 5.18 -21.40 52.00
N ARG A 7 5.57 -21.86 50.83
CA ARG A 7 6.11 -21.01 49.77
C ARG A 7 5.04 -20.08 49.25
N THR A 8 5.39 -18.83 49.05
CA THR A 8 4.50 -17.82 48.46
C THR A 8 4.14 -18.20 47.02
N ARG A 9 2.89 -17.97 46.63
CA ARG A 9 2.40 -18.21 45.26
C ARG A 9 3.22 -17.34 44.31
N GLY A 10 3.92 -17.93 43.31
CA GLY A 10 4.79 -17.23 42.38
C GLY A 10 6.29 -17.51 42.52
N ASP A 11 6.75 -18.14 43.64
CA ASP A 11 8.18 -18.36 43.93
C ASP A 11 8.90 -19.41 43.05
N GLY A 12 8.22 -20.00 42.06
CA GLY A 12 8.75 -21.05 41.22
C GLY A 12 9.04 -22.35 41.97
N ALA A 13 9.02 -23.47 41.31
CA ALA A 13 9.35 -24.75 41.89
C ALA A 13 10.77 -25.17 41.45
N LEU A 14 11.62 -25.56 42.42
CA LEU A 14 12.90 -26.24 42.17
C LEU A 14 12.80 -27.64 42.70
N TYR A 15 13.02 -28.66 41.86
CA TYR A 15 13.00 -30.06 42.23
C TYR A 15 14.03 -30.84 41.41
N LYS A 16 14.41 -32.01 41.94
CA LYS A 16 15.28 -32.96 41.23
C LYS A 16 14.39 -33.93 40.47
N ARG A 17 14.55 -34.01 39.16
CA ARG A 17 13.75 -34.88 38.28
C ARG A 17 14.26 -36.31 38.39
N ALA A 18 13.36 -37.26 38.65
CA ALA A 18 13.75 -38.64 38.93
C ALA A 18 14.26 -39.38 37.66
N SER A 19 13.78 -39.03 36.47
CA SER A 19 14.13 -39.71 35.23
C SER A 19 15.57 -39.51 34.75
N ASP A 20 16.21 -38.38 35.11
CA ASP A 20 17.56 -38.03 34.63
C ASP A 20 18.45 -37.36 35.70
N GLY A 21 17.94 -37.24 36.93
CA GLY A 21 18.67 -36.68 38.04
C GLY A 21 18.95 -35.17 37.99
N LEU A 22 18.40 -34.46 36.97
CA LEU A 22 18.62 -33.04 36.84
C LEU A 22 17.81 -32.21 37.85
N TRP A 23 18.39 -31.11 38.29
CA TRP A 23 17.67 -30.07 39.02
C TRP A 23 16.87 -29.23 38.03
N VAL A 24 15.55 -29.20 38.20
CA VAL A 24 14.62 -28.48 37.32
C VAL A 24 13.98 -27.33 38.11
N GLY A 25 14.16 -26.14 37.59
CA GLY A 25 13.45 -24.93 38.03
C GLY A 25 12.26 -24.64 37.10
N ARG A 26 11.09 -24.31 37.67
CA ARG A 26 9.86 -24.05 36.93
C ARG A 26 9.25 -22.70 37.34
N VAL A 27 8.98 -21.83 36.38
CA VAL A 27 8.28 -20.54 36.59
C VAL A 27 6.94 -20.58 35.85
N GLU A 28 5.88 -20.12 36.50
CA GLU A 28 4.58 -19.94 35.88
C GLU A 28 4.61 -18.67 35.02
N LEU A 29 4.15 -18.79 33.79
CA LEU A 29 3.99 -17.66 32.86
C LEU A 29 2.55 -17.16 32.92
N PRO A 30 2.28 -15.91 32.49
CA PRO A 30 0.92 -15.42 32.31
C PRO A 30 0.07 -16.41 31.51
N SER A 31 -1.19 -16.63 31.93
CA SER A 31 -2.10 -17.55 31.28
C SER A 31 -2.44 -17.02 29.85
N TYR A 32 -2.52 -17.95 28.90
CA TYR A 32 -2.94 -17.64 27.53
C TYR A 32 -4.14 -18.52 27.16
N ASN A 33 -5.22 -17.92 26.69
CA ASN A 33 -6.49 -18.61 26.39
C ASN A 33 -7.00 -19.49 27.57
N GLY A 34 -6.89 -18.98 28.79
CA GLY A 34 -7.35 -19.69 30.00
C GLY A 34 -6.46 -20.86 30.42
N LYS A 35 -5.38 -21.18 29.70
CA LYS A 35 -4.48 -22.29 30.03
C LYS A 35 -3.25 -21.81 30.80
N ARG A 36 -2.94 -22.48 31.91
CA ARG A 36 -1.71 -22.23 32.69
C ARG A 36 -0.50 -22.70 31.88
N ARG A 37 0.54 -21.91 31.89
CA ARG A 37 1.79 -22.17 31.16
C ARG A 37 2.98 -22.06 32.08
N TYR A 38 4.02 -22.81 31.74
CA TYR A 38 5.21 -22.88 32.55
C TYR A 38 6.46 -22.89 31.65
N LYS A 39 7.52 -22.26 32.12
CA LYS A 39 8.85 -22.39 31.51
C LYS A 39 9.78 -23.07 32.53
N THR A 40 10.63 -23.96 32.04
CA THR A 40 11.56 -24.74 32.91
C THR A 40 12.99 -24.48 32.50
N VAL A 41 13.88 -24.49 33.46
CA VAL A 41 15.33 -24.53 33.29
C VAL A 41 15.87 -25.76 34.01
N SER A 42 16.96 -26.34 33.52
CA SER A 42 17.58 -27.51 34.15
C SER A 42 19.09 -27.39 34.21
N SER A 43 19.68 -28.09 35.21
CA SER A 43 21.12 -28.23 35.35
C SER A 43 21.45 -29.47 36.19
N LYS A 44 22.63 -30.06 35.96
CA LYS A 44 23.17 -31.11 36.83
C LYS A 44 23.53 -30.58 38.23
N ASN A 45 23.91 -29.31 38.32
CA ASN A 45 24.28 -28.64 39.56
C ASN A 45 23.10 -27.82 40.10
N ARG A 46 22.78 -28.01 41.42
CA ARG A 46 21.67 -27.32 42.08
C ARG A 46 21.83 -25.81 42.09
N ASN A 47 23.03 -25.28 42.35
CA ASN A 47 23.28 -23.85 42.44
C ASN A 47 23.17 -23.18 41.07
N GLN A 48 23.63 -23.86 40.02
CA GLN A 48 23.42 -23.39 38.64
C GLN A 48 21.93 -23.40 38.24
N ALA A 49 21.16 -24.40 38.68
CA ALA A 49 19.72 -24.42 38.43
C ALA A 49 19.02 -23.26 39.16
N ILE A 50 19.42 -22.91 40.36
CA ILE A 50 18.92 -21.73 41.10
C ILE A 50 19.27 -20.44 40.37
N ALA A 51 20.52 -20.28 39.94
CA ALA A 51 20.93 -19.08 39.18
C ALA A 51 20.14 -18.93 37.88
N LYS A 52 19.98 -20.01 37.13
CA LYS A 52 19.13 -20.03 35.91
C LYS A 52 17.66 -19.72 36.20
N LEU A 53 17.12 -20.23 37.32
CA LEU A 53 15.74 -19.98 37.73
C LEU A 53 15.54 -18.51 38.13
N LYS A 54 16.49 -17.90 38.87
CA LYS A 54 16.45 -16.48 39.23
C LYS A 54 16.48 -15.59 37.96
N ARG A 55 17.37 -15.92 37.01
CA ARG A 55 17.43 -15.20 35.73
C ARG A 55 16.15 -15.34 34.92
N LEU A 56 15.62 -16.57 34.82
CA LEU A 56 14.35 -16.84 34.17
C LEU A 56 13.21 -16.03 34.77
N ARG A 57 13.17 -15.92 36.11
CA ARG A 57 12.17 -15.15 36.83
C ARG A 57 12.29 -13.66 36.55
N ALA A 58 13.49 -13.10 36.64
CA ALA A 58 13.76 -11.71 36.31
C ALA A 58 13.36 -11.38 34.84
N ASP A 59 13.54 -12.34 33.92
CA ASP A 59 13.13 -12.19 32.52
C ASP A 59 11.59 -12.26 32.35
N VAL A 60 10.89 -13.08 33.18
CA VAL A 60 9.41 -13.10 33.22
C VAL A 60 8.86 -11.80 33.80
N ASP A 61 9.38 -11.37 34.94
CA ASP A 61 8.95 -10.18 35.68
C ASP A 61 9.19 -8.90 34.86
N ALA A 62 10.27 -8.88 34.06
CA ALA A 62 10.61 -7.82 33.13
C ALA A 62 9.89 -7.91 31.77
N GLY A 63 8.94 -8.86 31.60
CA GLY A 63 8.23 -9.06 30.34
C GLY A 63 9.09 -9.54 29.16
N ARG A 64 10.35 -9.96 29.43
CA ARG A 64 11.31 -10.40 28.40
C ARG A 64 11.09 -11.83 27.90
N ILE A 65 10.05 -12.50 28.37
CA ILE A 65 9.72 -13.86 27.91
C ILE A 65 8.41 -13.85 27.14
N ALA A 66 8.52 -14.10 25.86
CA ALA A 66 7.37 -14.26 24.98
C ALA A 66 6.47 -15.43 25.41
N VAL A 67 5.18 -15.21 25.37
CA VAL A 67 4.15 -16.14 25.84
C VAL A 67 3.91 -17.30 24.86
N THR A 68 4.31 -17.18 23.59
CA THR A 68 4.01 -18.16 22.54
C THR A 68 5.24 -18.63 21.78
N ALA A 69 5.74 -19.77 22.16
CA ALA A 69 7.02 -20.30 21.68
C ALA A 69 6.95 -21.25 20.46
N THR A 70 5.80 -21.46 19.81
CA THR A 70 5.67 -22.53 18.78
C THR A 70 5.14 -22.07 17.41
N THR A 71 4.78 -20.81 17.27
CA THR A 71 4.25 -20.28 16.02
C THR A 71 5.38 -19.98 15.02
N THR A 72 5.23 -20.43 13.76
CA THR A 72 6.13 -20.05 12.68
C THR A 72 5.84 -18.62 12.22
N LEU A 73 6.83 -17.97 11.59
CA LEU A 73 6.65 -16.64 11.00
C LEU A 73 5.53 -16.63 9.97
N GLU A 74 5.41 -17.67 9.13
CA GLU A 74 4.33 -17.81 8.14
C GLU A 74 2.93 -17.78 8.80
N LYS A 75 2.73 -18.56 9.88
CA LYS A 75 1.45 -18.58 10.59
C LYS A 75 1.12 -17.22 11.20
N TRP A 76 2.13 -16.54 11.75
CA TRP A 76 1.97 -15.20 12.26
C TRP A 76 1.60 -14.20 11.15
N LEU A 77 2.37 -14.16 10.06
CA LEU A 77 2.13 -13.24 8.94
C LEU A 77 0.77 -13.45 8.28
N THR A 78 0.31 -14.70 8.19
CA THR A 78 -1.04 -15.02 7.67
C THR A 78 -2.12 -14.40 8.56
N ARG A 79 -2.02 -14.61 9.87
CA ARG A 79 -2.95 -14.01 10.85
C ARG A 79 -2.85 -12.49 10.85
N TRP A 80 -1.63 -11.96 10.82
CA TRP A 80 -1.38 -10.51 10.81
C TRP A 80 -1.98 -9.83 9.58
N LEU A 81 -1.90 -10.43 8.40
CA LEU A 81 -2.58 -9.92 7.21
C LEU A 81 -4.11 -9.89 7.37
N GLU A 82 -4.71 -10.89 8.04
CA GLU A 82 -6.15 -10.87 8.34
C GLU A 82 -6.53 -9.71 9.28
N ILE A 83 -5.67 -9.39 10.24
CA ILE A 83 -5.86 -8.26 11.19
C ILE A 83 -5.71 -6.91 10.48
N GLU A 84 -4.69 -6.77 9.62
CA GLU A 84 -4.40 -5.53 8.91
C GLU A 84 -5.38 -5.22 7.75
N GLN A 85 -5.98 -6.25 7.16
CA GLN A 85 -6.84 -6.11 5.98
C GLN A 85 -7.94 -5.05 6.13
N PRO A 86 -8.70 -4.98 7.24
CA PRO A 86 -9.75 -3.97 7.41
C PRO A 86 -9.23 -2.52 7.48
N HIS A 87 -7.95 -2.34 7.77
CA HIS A 87 -7.31 -1.03 8.00
C HIS A 87 -6.54 -0.52 6.78
N LEU A 88 -6.29 -1.39 5.79
CA LEU A 88 -5.47 -1.07 4.62
C LEU A 88 -6.32 -0.80 3.38
N LYS A 89 -5.91 0.21 2.59
CA LYS A 89 -6.48 0.41 1.25
C LYS A 89 -6.23 -0.83 0.38
N PRO A 90 -7.14 -1.17 -0.57
CA PRO A 90 -7.06 -2.40 -1.37
C PRO A 90 -5.71 -2.64 -2.04
N LYS A 91 -5.13 -1.60 -2.64
CA LYS A 91 -3.82 -1.68 -3.29
C LYS A 91 -2.68 -1.91 -2.31
N THR A 92 -2.75 -1.27 -1.13
CA THR A 92 -1.75 -1.46 -0.06
C THR A 92 -1.81 -2.88 0.47
N PHE A 93 -3.02 -3.41 0.72
CA PHE A 93 -3.20 -4.79 1.14
C PHE A 93 -2.68 -5.80 0.10
N THR A 94 -2.95 -5.56 -1.19
CA THR A 94 -2.41 -6.38 -2.28
C THR A 94 -0.87 -6.38 -2.27
N ASN A 95 -0.25 -5.23 -2.07
CA ASN A 95 1.21 -5.12 -2.01
C ASN A 95 1.77 -5.84 -0.77
N TYR A 96 1.14 -5.69 0.39
CA TYR A 96 1.53 -6.38 1.63
C TYR A 96 1.42 -7.89 1.48
N SER A 97 0.27 -8.37 0.99
CA SER A 97 0.03 -9.79 0.74
C SER A 97 1.01 -10.36 -0.28
N GLY A 98 1.31 -9.60 -1.34
CA GLY A 98 2.31 -9.97 -2.34
C GLY A 98 3.71 -10.09 -1.75
N ALA A 99 4.16 -9.10 -0.99
CA ALA A 99 5.47 -9.13 -0.34
C ALA A 99 5.59 -10.31 0.65
N VAL A 100 4.56 -10.53 1.46
CA VAL A 100 4.53 -11.66 2.41
C VAL A 100 4.59 -12.99 1.68
N ARG A 101 3.69 -13.24 0.72
CA ARG A 101 3.53 -14.55 0.08
C ARG A 101 4.66 -14.90 -0.88
N ASN A 102 5.15 -13.92 -1.64
CA ASN A 102 6.10 -14.16 -2.73
C ASN A 102 7.55 -13.98 -2.31
N HIS A 103 7.82 -13.28 -1.18
CA HIS A 103 9.17 -12.92 -0.80
C HIS A 103 9.52 -13.31 0.64
N ILE A 104 8.72 -12.91 1.65
CA ILE A 104 9.08 -13.15 3.05
C ILE A 104 8.89 -14.62 3.42
N VAL A 105 7.71 -15.19 3.16
CA VAL A 105 7.39 -16.59 3.51
C VAL A 105 8.30 -17.59 2.81
N PRO A 106 8.56 -17.51 1.50
CA PRO A 106 9.50 -18.44 0.84
C PRO A 106 10.91 -18.40 1.43
N ALA A 107 11.38 -17.23 1.85
CA ALA A 107 12.73 -17.07 2.38
C ALA A 107 12.89 -17.55 3.84
N ILE A 108 11.97 -17.15 4.73
CA ILE A 108 12.13 -17.34 6.18
C ILE A 108 10.83 -17.76 6.90
N GLY A 109 9.73 -18.04 6.19
CA GLY A 109 8.42 -18.32 6.78
C GLY A 109 8.37 -19.55 7.71
N SER A 110 9.20 -20.57 7.44
CA SER A 110 9.29 -21.78 8.25
C SER A 110 9.97 -21.57 9.62
N ARG A 111 10.67 -20.45 9.80
CA ARG A 111 11.37 -20.16 11.05
C ARG A 111 10.38 -19.88 12.18
N ARG A 112 10.73 -20.30 13.39
CA ARG A 112 9.95 -19.96 14.57
C ARG A 112 10.04 -18.47 14.85
N LEU A 113 8.90 -17.84 15.15
CA LEU A 113 8.79 -16.41 15.38
C LEU A 113 9.72 -15.93 16.54
N ASP A 114 9.80 -16.71 17.62
CA ASP A 114 10.63 -16.42 18.79
C ASP A 114 12.13 -16.74 18.62
N ARG A 115 12.53 -17.27 17.45
CA ARG A 115 13.92 -17.62 17.13
C ARG A 115 14.44 -16.94 15.87
N LEU A 116 13.77 -15.92 15.43
CA LEU A 116 14.28 -15.09 14.32
C LEU A 116 15.57 -14.40 14.74
N THR A 117 16.52 -14.36 13.83
CA THR A 117 17.83 -13.72 14.03
C THR A 117 18.06 -12.66 12.96
N PRO A 118 18.96 -11.69 13.20
CA PRO A 118 19.36 -10.74 12.17
C PRO A 118 19.84 -11.42 10.88
N GLU A 119 20.48 -12.59 10.99
CA GLU A 119 20.93 -13.37 9.83
C GLU A 119 19.77 -13.87 8.96
N ASN A 120 18.65 -14.23 9.58
CA ASN A 120 17.45 -14.60 8.81
C ASN A 120 16.93 -13.41 7.98
N VAL A 121 16.97 -12.18 8.54
CA VAL A 121 16.56 -10.98 7.81
C VAL A 121 17.51 -10.70 6.64
N ARG A 122 18.84 -10.83 6.84
CA ARG A 122 19.83 -10.70 5.77
C ARG A 122 19.66 -11.76 4.69
N ALA A 123 19.39 -13.01 5.07
CA ALA A 123 19.10 -14.09 4.12
C ALA A 123 17.86 -13.79 3.27
N MET A 124 16.81 -13.22 3.85
CA MET A 124 15.64 -12.73 3.10
C MET A 124 16.04 -11.62 2.11
N HIS A 125 16.84 -10.64 2.54
CA HIS A 125 17.32 -9.58 1.65
C HIS A 125 18.12 -10.15 0.46
N THR A 126 19.02 -11.09 0.74
CA THR A 126 19.84 -11.74 -0.30
C THR A 126 18.98 -12.52 -1.29
N ALA A 127 17.97 -13.25 -0.81
CA ALA A 127 17.05 -14.02 -1.64
C ALA A 127 16.19 -13.15 -2.58
N ILE A 128 15.86 -11.92 -2.15
CA ILE A 128 15.08 -10.97 -2.97
C ILE A 128 15.99 -10.16 -3.90
N GLY A 129 17.23 -9.94 -3.53
CA GLY A 129 18.18 -9.04 -4.19
C GLY A 129 17.95 -7.55 -3.88
N PRO A 130 18.96 -6.69 -4.17
CA PRO A 130 18.90 -5.25 -3.91
C PRO A 130 17.81 -4.61 -4.79
N SER A 131 16.69 -4.25 -4.18
CA SER A 131 15.53 -3.73 -4.91
C SER A 131 14.55 -3.01 -3.99
N ARG A 132 13.65 -2.22 -4.58
CA ARG A 132 12.52 -1.62 -3.86
C ARG A 132 11.65 -2.68 -3.19
N THR A 133 11.55 -3.87 -3.79
CA THR A 133 10.80 -5.00 -3.23
C THR A 133 11.43 -5.51 -1.93
N ALA A 134 12.76 -5.59 -1.88
CA ALA A 134 13.47 -5.99 -0.67
C ALA A 134 13.28 -4.97 0.48
N GLN A 135 13.35 -3.66 0.16
CA GLN A 135 13.03 -2.62 1.13
C GLN A 135 11.60 -2.74 1.65
N LEU A 136 10.64 -2.93 0.75
CA LEU A 136 9.23 -3.10 1.13
C LEU A 136 9.03 -4.34 2.01
N ALA A 137 9.65 -5.46 1.66
CA ALA A 137 9.61 -6.68 2.47
C ALA A 137 10.19 -6.46 3.87
N HIS A 138 11.32 -5.75 3.98
CA HIS A 138 11.91 -5.37 5.27
C HIS A 138 10.95 -4.52 6.12
N VAL A 139 10.36 -3.48 5.54
CA VAL A 139 9.40 -2.59 6.23
C VAL A 139 8.17 -3.36 6.70
N ILE A 140 7.62 -4.23 5.85
CA ILE A 140 6.44 -5.05 6.18
C ILE A 140 6.76 -6.04 7.28
N LEU A 141 7.90 -6.73 7.20
CA LEU A 141 8.35 -7.65 8.24
C LEU A 141 8.55 -6.91 9.57
N GLY A 142 9.22 -5.76 9.55
CA GLY A 142 9.45 -4.92 10.73
C GLY A 142 8.13 -4.48 11.39
N LYS A 143 7.13 -4.06 10.58
CA LYS A 143 5.79 -3.74 11.09
C LYS A 143 5.12 -4.95 11.73
N ALA A 144 5.12 -6.10 11.06
CA ALA A 144 4.50 -7.32 11.57
C ALA A 144 5.16 -7.81 12.87
N LEU A 145 6.48 -7.69 13.00
CA LEU A 145 7.19 -8.03 14.24
C LEU A 145 6.91 -7.03 15.36
N LYS A 146 6.77 -5.74 15.07
CA LYS A 146 6.34 -4.73 16.05
C LYS A 146 4.95 -5.05 16.60
N ASP A 147 4.03 -5.49 15.77
CA ASP A 147 2.69 -5.90 16.21
C ASP A 147 2.75 -7.23 16.99
N ALA A 148 3.64 -8.16 16.65
CA ALA A 148 3.89 -9.37 17.42
C ALA A 148 4.42 -9.06 18.85
N ILE A 149 5.21 -7.98 19.00
CA ILE A 149 5.65 -7.50 20.33
C ILE A 149 4.44 -6.97 21.11
N ARG A 150 3.58 -6.18 20.48
CA ARG A 150 2.35 -5.65 21.12
C ARG A 150 1.41 -6.76 21.57
N GLU A 151 1.34 -7.87 20.82
CA GLU A 151 0.60 -9.07 21.23
C GLU A 151 1.34 -9.97 22.24
N GLY A 152 2.54 -9.59 22.67
CA GLY A 152 3.34 -10.38 23.64
C GLY A 152 3.88 -11.69 23.08
N MET A 153 3.92 -11.86 21.76
CA MET A 153 4.40 -13.09 21.10
C MET A 153 5.94 -13.17 21.06
N ILE A 154 6.59 -12.04 20.92
CA ILE A 154 8.05 -11.87 20.95
C ILE A 154 8.40 -10.63 21.79
N THR A 155 9.65 -10.49 22.17
CA THR A 155 10.13 -9.37 23.01
C THR A 155 11.00 -8.38 22.27
N ASP A 156 11.39 -8.70 21.04
CA ASP A 156 12.36 -7.93 20.27
C ASP A 156 12.06 -8.01 18.76
N ASN A 157 12.32 -6.92 18.06
CA ASN A 157 12.16 -6.82 16.62
C ASN A 157 13.52 -6.92 15.92
N VAL A 158 13.83 -8.08 15.40
CA VAL A 158 15.12 -8.33 14.74
C VAL A 158 15.37 -7.45 13.50
N CYS A 159 14.33 -6.90 12.89
CA CYS A 159 14.49 -5.97 11.77
C CYS A 159 15.16 -4.66 12.20
N GLU A 160 14.98 -4.23 13.45
CA GLU A 160 15.61 -3.00 13.97
C GLU A 160 17.13 -3.11 14.14
N ARG A 161 17.67 -4.34 14.04
CA ARG A 161 19.11 -4.64 14.11
C ARG A 161 19.74 -4.86 12.74
N VAL A 162 19.00 -4.67 11.67
CA VAL A 162 19.47 -4.88 10.29
C VAL A 162 19.02 -3.70 9.44
N ASP A 163 19.96 -3.04 8.82
CA ASP A 163 19.65 -1.95 7.90
C ASP A 163 18.82 -2.46 6.72
N PRO A 164 17.85 -1.67 6.25
CA PRO A 164 17.16 -1.97 5.01
C PRO A 164 18.15 -2.15 3.86
N PRO A 165 17.89 -3.06 2.90
CA PRO A 165 18.80 -3.27 1.80
C PRO A 165 18.94 -1.98 0.96
N PRO A 166 20.15 -1.69 0.45
CA PRO A 166 20.36 -0.53 -0.40
C PRO A 166 19.48 -0.64 -1.66
N TYR A 167 18.85 0.45 -2.00
CA TYR A 167 18.10 0.59 -3.24
C TYR A 167 18.44 1.95 -3.85
N ILE A 168 19.12 1.91 -4.99
CA ILE A 168 19.35 3.10 -5.79
C ILE A 168 18.01 3.47 -6.40
N LYS A 169 17.44 4.55 -5.89
CA LYS A 169 16.22 5.10 -6.46
C LYS A 169 16.57 5.68 -7.81
N ASP A 170 16.02 5.10 -8.88
CA ASP A 170 16.11 5.74 -10.17
C ASP A 170 15.64 7.19 -10.03
N GLU A 171 16.45 8.12 -10.54
CA GLU A 171 16.02 9.51 -10.60
C GLU A 171 14.67 9.56 -11.30
N ARG A 172 13.72 10.26 -10.69
CA ARG A 172 12.40 10.43 -11.29
C ARG A 172 12.59 11.25 -12.55
N SER A 173 12.79 10.58 -13.68
CA SER A 173 12.90 11.22 -14.96
C SER A 173 11.58 11.90 -15.31
N SER A 174 11.68 13.08 -15.91
CA SER A 174 10.58 13.78 -16.57
C SER A 174 10.90 13.88 -18.05
N PHE A 175 9.90 14.00 -18.87
CA PHE A 175 10.13 14.34 -20.28
C PHE A 175 10.63 15.78 -20.40
N SER A 176 11.41 16.08 -21.43
CA SER A 176 11.68 17.46 -21.82
C SER A 176 10.40 18.12 -22.39
N VAL A 177 10.40 19.43 -22.53
CA VAL A 177 9.29 20.16 -23.16
C VAL A 177 9.04 19.65 -24.58
N GLU A 178 10.12 19.46 -25.34
CA GLU A 178 10.09 18.98 -26.74
C GLU A 178 9.50 17.57 -26.81
N ALA A 179 9.94 16.68 -25.95
CA ALA A 179 9.41 15.31 -25.88
C ALA A 179 7.91 15.32 -25.51
N ALA A 180 7.49 16.16 -24.55
CA ALA A 180 6.10 16.27 -24.17
C ALA A 180 5.22 16.81 -25.31
N LYS A 181 5.70 17.85 -26.04
CA LYS A 181 5.04 18.38 -27.25
C LYS A 181 4.95 17.32 -28.34
N GLN A 182 6.04 16.57 -28.56
CA GLN A 182 6.07 15.49 -29.56
C GLN A 182 5.08 14.38 -29.24
N ILE A 183 4.98 13.96 -27.95
CA ILE A 183 4.00 12.94 -27.52
C ILE A 183 2.58 13.44 -27.76
N ILE A 184 2.25 14.66 -27.33
CA ILE A 184 0.91 15.25 -27.51
C ILE A 184 0.60 15.44 -29.00
N GLY A 185 1.53 15.97 -29.77
CA GLY A 185 1.36 16.15 -31.24
C GLY A 185 1.13 14.81 -31.95
N THR A 186 1.89 13.77 -31.59
CA THR A 186 1.68 12.42 -32.12
C THR A 186 0.31 11.88 -31.73
N ALA A 187 -0.12 12.08 -30.48
CA ALA A 187 -1.45 11.65 -30.03
C ALA A 187 -2.57 12.32 -30.86
N ILE A 188 -2.47 13.63 -31.10
CA ILE A 188 -3.42 14.37 -31.92
C ILE A 188 -3.43 13.87 -33.37
N ALA A 189 -2.29 13.52 -33.93
CA ALA A 189 -2.17 13.07 -35.32
C ALA A 189 -2.59 11.60 -35.52
N THR A 190 -2.48 10.74 -34.52
CA THR A 190 -2.59 9.28 -34.68
C THR A 190 -3.69 8.62 -33.88
N ARG A 191 -4.34 9.32 -32.97
CA ARG A 191 -5.40 8.79 -32.08
C ARG A 191 -6.72 9.52 -32.31
N ASP A 192 -7.81 8.91 -31.84
CA ASP A 192 -9.10 9.60 -31.81
C ASP A 192 -9.07 10.80 -30.83
N GLU A 193 -10.02 11.72 -30.99
CA GLU A 193 -10.11 12.96 -30.19
C GLU A 193 -10.14 12.68 -28.68
N MET A 194 -10.80 11.60 -28.27
CA MET A 194 -10.91 11.25 -26.86
C MET A 194 -9.55 10.84 -26.28
N MET A 195 -8.82 9.94 -26.95
CA MET A 195 -7.50 9.50 -26.49
C MET A 195 -6.46 10.63 -26.60
N ALA A 196 -6.51 11.45 -27.65
CA ALA A 196 -5.65 12.63 -27.76
C ALA A 196 -5.89 13.60 -26.59
N THR A 197 -7.15 13.91 -26.29
CA THR A 197 -7.53 14.75 -25.12
C THR A 197 -7.12 14.10 -23.80
N ARG A 198 -7.24 12.76 -23.68
CA ARG A 198 -6.81 11.99 -22.50
C ARG A 198 -5.32 12.15 -22.22
N TRP A 199 -4.46 12.07 -23.25
CA TRP A 199 -3.01 12.23 -23.10
C TRP A 199 -2.62 13.69 -22.83
N ALA A 200 -3.24 14.64 -23.54
CA ALA A 200 -3.07 16.06 -23.25
C ALA A 200 -3.43 16.39 -21.79
N ALA A 201 -4.55 15.88 -21.28
CA ALA A 201 -4.95 16.07 -19.91
C ALA A 201 -3.92 15.51 -18.91
N ALA A 202 -3.24 14.39 -19.21
CA ALA A 202 -2.21 13.83 -18.34
C ALA A 202 -1.03 14.79 -18.12
N PHE A 203 -0.56 15.45 -19.20
CA PHE A 203 0.53 16.42 -19.13
C PHE A 203 0.08 17.79 -18.61
N LEU A 204 -1.07 18.26 -19.06
CA LEU A 204 -1.50 19.64 -18.80
C LEU A 204 -2.17 19.83 -17.44
N THR A 205 -2.47 18.74 -16.73
CA THR A 205 -3.06 18.81 -15.38
C THR A 205 -2.23 18.11 -14.31
N GLY A 206 -1.34 17.22 -14.73
CA GLY A 206 -0.59 16.35 -13.83
C GLY A 206 -1.47 15.42 -12.97
N ALA A 207 -2.74 15.23 -13.31
CA ALA A 207 -3.63 14.33 -12.61
C ALA A 207 -3.16 12.87 -12.73
N ARG A 208 -3.44 12.05 -11.72
CA ARG A 208 -3.07 10.64 -11.74
C ARG A 208 -3.93 9.87 -12.74
N GLN A 209 -3.39 8.78 -13.30
CA GLN A 209 -4.15 7.91 -14.22
C GLN A 209 -5.54 7.55 -13.69
N ALA A 210 -5.63 7.04 -12.48
CA ALA A 210 -6.91 6.62 -11.91
C ALA A 210 -7.87 7.78 -11.64
N GLU A 211 -7.38 8.99 -11.44
CA GLU A 211 -8.17 10.22 -11.30
C GLU A 211 -8.78 10.63 -12.64
N LEU A 212 -7.98 10.63 -13.71
CA LEU A 212 -8.49 10.95 -15.06
C LEU A 212 -9.43 9.86 -15.58
N LEU A 213 -9.11 8.57 -15.39
CA LEU A 213 -10.01 7.49 -15.78
C LEU A 213 -11.33 7.50 -15.00
N GLY A 214 -11.34 8.08 -13.81
CA GLY A 214 -12.54 8.24 -12.98
C GLY A 214 -13.19 9.61 -13.08
N LEU A 215 -12.71 10.49 -13.98
CA LEU A 215 -13.28 11.83 -14.15
C LEU A 215 -14.66 11.73 -14.80
N ARG A 216 -15.65 12.37 -14.19
CA ARG A 216 -17.03 12.42 -14.68
C ARG A 216 -17.40 13.84 -15.11
N TRP A 217 -18.22 13.99 -16.14
CA TRP A 217 -18.64 15.28 -16.66
C TRP A 217 -19.28 16.19 -15.61
N LYS A 218 -20.04 15.65 -14.67
CA LYS A 218 -20.62 16.41 -13.54
C LYS A 218 -19.60 17.10 -12.64
N TYR A 219 -18.32 16.74 -12.75
CA TYR A 219 -17.21 17.37 -12.02
C TYR A 219 -16.36 18.28 -12.93
N VAL A 220 -16.76 18.50 -14.18
CA VAL A 220 -16.07 19.38 -15.13
C VAL A 220 -16.93 20.62 -15.38
N ASP A 221 -16.43 21.75 -14.95
CA ASP A 221 -17.05 23.04 -15.23
C ASP A 221 -16.37 23.65 -16.47
N LEU A 222 -17.02 23.46 -17.64
CA LEU A 222 -16.51 23.93 -18.90
C LEU A 222 -16.64 25.45 -19.06
N ASP A 223 -17.51 26.12 -18.31
CA ASP A 223 -17.69 27.56 -18.36
C ASP A 223 -16.61 28.27 -17.57
N SER A 224 -16.40 27.86 -16.33
CA SER A 224 -15.36 28.41 -15.44
C SER A 224 -13.96 27.87 -15.71
N GLY A 225 -13.80 26.81 -16.51
CA GLY A 225 -12.51 26.21 -16.85
C GLY A 225 -11.83 25.48 -15.71
N TYR A 226 -12.58 24.69 -14.95
CA TYR A 226 -12.07 23.86 -13.85
C TYR A 226 -12.66 22.46 -13.88
N PHE A 227 -11.96 21.50 -13.31
CA PHE A 227 -12.55 20.24 -12.88
C PHE A 227 -12.14 19.86 -11.46
N THR A 228 -13.03 19.12 -10.82
CA THR A 228 -12.81 18.65 -9.44
C THR A 228 -12.42 17.19 -9.46
N ILE A 229 -11.29 16.87 -8.87
CA ILE A 229 -10.89 15.49 -8.59
C ILE A 229 -11.49 15.07 -7.26
N ALA A 230 -12.57 14.30 -7.32
CA ALA A 230 -13.25 13.74 -6.15
C ALA A 230 -13.09 12.22 -6.07
N TRP A 231 -12.88 11.57 -7.21
CA TRP A 231 -12.90 10.13 -7.35
C TRP A 231 -11.68 9.62 -8.14
N GLN A 232 -11.38 8.34 -7.93
CA GLN A 232 -10.41 7.60 -8.71
C GLN A 232 -11.02 6.25 -9.11
N LEU A 233 -10.86 5.86 -10.36
CA LEU A 233 -11.34 4.58 -10.86
C LEU A 233 -10.30 3.48 -10.57
N GLN A 234 -10.70 2.44 -9.84
CA GLN A 234 -9.83 1.30 -9.53
C GLN A 234 -10.55 -0.03 -9.69
N SER A 235 -9.81 -1.03 -10.17
CA SER A 235 -10.27 -2.42 -10.14
C SER A 235 -10.13 -2.97 -8.73
N CYS A 236 -11.23 -3.38 -8.14
CA CYS A 236 -11.31 -3.92 -6.79
C CYS A 236 -11.65 -5.42 -6.81
N ARG A 237 -11.18 -6.12 -5.80
CA ARG A 237 -11.44 -7.54 -5.62
C ARG A 237 -12.73 -7.74 -4.83
N GLN A 238 -13.49 -8.78 -5.19
CA GLN A 238 -14.57 -9.31 -4.35
C GLN A 238 -14.04 -10.48 -3.52
N VAL A 239 -14.66 -10.68 -2.35
CA VAL A 239 -14.39 -11.81 -1.46
C VAL A 239 -15.71 -12.48 -1.04
N HIS A 240 -15.63 -13.74 -0.65
CA HIS A 240 -16.77 -14.45 -0.06
C HIS A 240 -17.16 -13.78 1.25
N GLY A 241 -18.43 -13.38 1.38
CA GLY A 241 -19.01 -12.84 2.62
C GLY A 241 -19.71 -13.92 3.46
N CYS A 242 -19.84 -15.14 2.94
CA CYS A 242 -20.54 -16.24 3.58
C CYS A 242 -19.77 -16.93 4.73
N GLY A 243 -18.54 -16.49 5.01
CA GLY A 243 -17.70 -17.04 6.08
C GLY A 243 -16.39 -17.64 5.59
N LYS A 244 -15.58 -18.12 6.55
CA LYS A 244 -14.28 -18.77 6.26
C LYS A 244 -14.50 -20.14 5.62
N PRO A 245 -13.67 -20.54 4.65
CA PRO A 245 -13.75 -21.88 4.07
C PRO A 245 -13.31 -22.95 5.08
N VAL A 246 -13.93 -24.12 4.98
CA VAL A 246 -13.45 -25.36 5.62
C VAL A 246 -12.67 -26.15 4.54
N GLY A 247 -11.36 -26.21 4.69
CA GLY A 247 -10.48 -26.70 3.63
C GLY A 247 -10.51 -25.75 2.40
N LYS A 248 -11.02 -26.25 1.26
CA LYS A 248 -11.16 -25.45 0.02
C LYS A 248 -12.60 -25.03 -0.27
N VAL A 249 -13.55 -25.40 0.58
CA VAL A 249 -14.99 -25.20 0.35
C VAL A 249 -15.50 -24.06 1.24
N HIS A 250 -16.12 -23.07 0.62
CA HIS A 250 -16.81 -21.99 1.32
C HIS A 250 -18.22 -22.41 1.76
N PRO A 251 -18.81 -21.81 2.82
CA PRO A 251 -20.16 -22.13 3.27
C PRO A 251 -21.25 -22.04 2.19
N CYS A 252 -21.04 -21.24 1.15
CA CYS A 252 -21.95 -21.13 0.00
C CYS A 252 -21.72 -22.23 -1.07
N GLU A 253 -20.82 -23.19 -0.84
CA GLU A 253 -20.46 -24.27 -1.77
C GLU A 253 -19.95 -23.80 -3.15
N ARG A 254 -19.65 -22.52 -3.31
CA ARG A 254 -19.14 -21.94 -4.55
C ARG A 254 -17.63 -21.72 -4.46
N VAL A 255 -16.90 -22.17 -5.48
CA VAL A 255 -15.45 -21.97 -5.58
C VAL A 255 -15.13 -20.54 -6.01
N ARG A 256 -15.89 -20.02 -6.99
CA ARG A 256 -15.66 -18.66 -7.50
C ARG A 256 -16.48 -17.64 -6.72
N VAL A 257 -15.81 -16.59 -6.21
CA VAL A 257 -16.43 -15.52 -5.44
C VAL A 257 -17.60 -14.85 -6.18
N GLY A 258 -17.51 -14.72 -7.50
CA GLY A 258 -18.57 -14.12 -8.33
C GLY A 258 -19.93 -14.81 -8.22
N TYR A 259 -19.96 -16.10 -7.86
CA TYR A 259 -21.19 -16.87 -7.64
C TYR A 259 -21.60 -16.96 -6.17
N CYS A 260 -20.84 -16.35 -5.25
CA CYS A 260 -21.24 -16.29 -3.85
C CYS A 260 -22.43 -15.34 -3.66
N PRO A 261 -23.57 -15.79 -3.12
CA PRO A 261 -24.74 -14.91 -2.87
C PRO A 261 -24.43 -13.77 -1.91
N GLN A 262 -23.48 -14.00 -0.99
CA GLN A 262 -23.05 -13.02 0.02
C GLN A 262 -21.71 -12.41 -0.32
N ARG A 263 -21.34 -12.33 -1.62
CA ARG A 263 -20.10 -11.68 -2.02
C ARG A 263 -20.07 -10.21 -1.61
N ARG A 264 -18.92 -9.74 -1.20
CA ARG A 264 -18.71 -8.33 -0.86
C ARG A 264 -17.42 -7.81 -1.44
N TRP A 265 -17.29 -6.51 -1.55
CA TRP A 265 -16.04 -5.88 -1.95
C TRP A 265 -15.01 -6.00 -0.81
N ASP A 266 -13.78 -6.26 -1.18
CA ASP A 266 -12.62 -6.30 -0.27
C ASP A 266 -12.11 -4.87 -0.03
N LEU A 267 -12.90 -4.10 0.70
CA LEU A 267 -12.65 -2.68 0.97
C LEU A 267 -12.59 -2.43 2.48
N PRO A 268 -11.74 -1.48 2.94
CA PRO A 268 -11.72 -1.08 4.33
C PRO A 268 -13.04 -0.43 4.74
N ALA A 269 -13.40 -0.58 6.01
CA ALA A 269 -14.57 0.06 6.58
C ALA A 269 -14.49 1.59 6.44
N GLY A 270 -15.62 2.22 6.09
CA GLY A 270 -15.73 3.66 5.94
C GLY A 270 -15.04 4.25 4.70
N LEU A 271 -14.57 3.45 3.75
CA LEU A 271 -14.19 3.94 2.44
C LEU A 271 -15.45 4.19 1.61
N GLU A 272 -15.63 5.42 1.13
CA GLU A 272 -16.71 5.74 0.20
C GLU A 272 -16.38 5.21 -1.19
N TRP A 273 -17.36 4.55 -1.81
CA TRP A 273 -17.22 3.99 -3.14
C TRP A 273 -18.54 3.93 -3.88
N GLU A 274 -18.48 3.97 -5.19
CA GLU A 274 -19.60 3.74 -6.10
C GLU A 274 -19.22 2.66 -7.11
N LEU A 275 -20.17 1.81 -7.50
CA LEU A 275 -19.94 0.85 -8.58
C LEU A 275 -19.90 1.59 -9.92
N CYS A 276 -18.80 1.43 -10.66
CA CYS A 276 -18.70 1.90 -12.02
C CYS A 276 -19.12 0.81 -13.02
N TYR A 277 -18.30 -0.23 -13.12
CA TYR A 277 -18.56 -1.32 -14.06
C TYR A 277 -17.86 -2.61 -13.63
N ARG A 278 -18.58 -3.71 -13.48
CA ARG A 278 -18.01 -5.04 -13.08
C ARG A 278 -17.16 -4.95 -11.80
N SER A 279 -15.82 -5.02 -11.95
CA SER A 279 -14.87 -4.93 -10.84
C SER A 279 -14.26 -3.54 -10.67
N GLN A 280 -14.65 -2.58 -11.50
CA GLN A 280 -14.16 -1.20 -11.42
C GLN A 280 -15.08 -0.37 -10.53
N LEU A 281 -14.50 0.25 -9.53
CA LEU A 281 -15.19 1.11 -8.57
C LEU A 281 -14.62 2.52 -8.63
N PHE A 282 -15.49 3.50 -8.49
CA PHE A 282 -15.08 4.82 -8.06
C PHE A 282 -14.78 4.76 -6.57
N LEU A 283 -13.55 5.10 -6.18
CA LEU A 283 -13.15 5.21 -4.78
C LEU A 283 -12.90 6.68 -4.46
N SER A 284 -13.43 7.15 -3.34
CA SER A 284 -13.19 8.53 -2.93
C SER A 284 -11.71 8.79 -2.67
N THR A 285 -11.26 10.00 -2.98
CA THR A 285 -9.86 10.42 -2.75
C THR A 285 -9.56 10.76 -1.30
N LYS A 286 -10.13 10.10 -0.37
CA LYS A 286 -10.23 10.15 1.10
C LYS A 286 -9.20 10.96 1.93
N THR A 287 -8.34 11.72 1.32
CA THR A 287 -7.51 12.73 2.00
C THR A 287 -7.93 14.10 1.48
N GLU A 288 -7.99 15.11 2.33
CA GLU A 288 -8.24 16.48 1.90
C GLU A 288 -7.35 16.90 0.73
N ALA A 289 -6.09 16.46 0.71
CA ALA A 289 -5.17 16.67 -0.41
C ALA A 289 -5.54 15.89 -1.70
N GLY A 290 -6.42 14.91 -1.63
CA GLY A 290 -6.92 14.17 -2.80
C GLY A 290 -8.09 14.85 -3.48
N TYR A 291 -8.96 15.50 -2.71
CA TYR A 291 -10.05 16.33 -3.22
C TYR A 291 -9.48 17.70 -3.58
N ARG A 292 -9.48 18.02 -4.85
CA ARG A 292 -8.93 19.29 -5.33
C ARG A 292 -9.58 19.77 -6.60
N VAL A 293 -9.56 21.07 -6.79
CA VAL A 293 -9.97 21.73 -8.03
C VAL A 293 -8.74 21.98 -8.89
N VAL A 294 -8.76 21.53 -10.14
CA VAL A 294 -7.66 21.67 -11.08
C VAL A 294 -8.08 22.62 -12.20
N PRO A 295 -7.34 23.71 -12.45
CA PRO A 295 -7.60 24.60 -13.55
C PRO A 295 -7.35 23.91 -14.91
N ILE A 296 -8.18 24.23 -15.88
CA ILE A 296 -8.08 23.73 -17.26
C ILE A 296 -7.55 24.86 -18.13
N ILE A 297 -6.36 24.69 -18.67
CA ILE A 297 -5.79 25.68 -19.60
C ILE A 297 -6.59 25.75 -20.91
N PRO A 298 -6.58 26.89 -21.61
CA PRO A 298 -7.44 27.12 -22.80
C PRO A 298 -7.36 26.03 -23.87
N PRO A 299 -6.18 25.49 -24.28
CA PRO A 299 -6.11 24.43 -25.29
C PRO A 299 -6.83 23.15 -24.86
N LEU A 300 -6.67 22.74 -23.59
CA LEU A 300 -7.33 21.56 -23.03
C LEU A 300 -8.83 21.80 -22.86
N LEU A 301 -9.23 23.00 -22.45
CA LEU A 301 -10.64 23.39 -22.33
C LEU A 301 -11.36 23.31 -23.69
N ALA A 302 -10.72 23.80 -24.75
CA ALA A 302 -11.26 23.69 -26.11
C ALA A 302 -11.43 22.22 -26.54
N ALA A 303 -10.44 21.37 -26.28
CA ALA A 303 -10.52 19.94 -26.57
C ALA A 303 -11.63 19.25 -25.76
N LEU A 304 -11.78 19.54 -24.48
CA LEU A 304 -12.84 18.98 -23.64
C LEU A 304 -14.24 19.45 -24.07
N ARG A 305 -14.41 20.71 -24.52
CA ARG A 305 -15.67 21.18 -25.07
C ARG A 305 -16.05 20.43 -26.35
N ARG A 306 -15.10 20.24 -27.28
CA ARG A 306 -15.33 19.41 -28.48
C ARG A 306 -15.71 17.99 -28.10
N LEU A 307 -14.94 17.39 -27.19
CA LEU A 307 -15.19 16.03 -26.74
C LEU A 307 -16.60 15.89 -26.13
N HIS A 308 -17.00 16.83 -25.26
CA HIS A 308 -18.34 16.84 -24.66
C HIS A 308 -19.46 16.90 -25.71
N THR A 309 -19.29 17.73 -26.73
CA THR A 309 -20.27 17.84 -27.84
C THR A 309 -20.34 16.56 -28.67
N MET A 310 -19.22 15.87 -28.88
CA MET A 310 -19.14 14.68 -29.74
C MET A 310 -19.63 13.38 -29.05
N GLN A 311 -19.44 13.25 -27.75
CA GLN A 311 -19.64 11.96 -27.07
C GLN A 311 -21.10 11.63 -26.75
N GLY A 312 -21.91 12.60 -26.44
CA GLY A 312 -23.22 12.35 -25.86
C GLY A 312 -23.17 11.70 -24.46
N PRO A 313 -24.34 11.42 -23.85
CA PRO A 313 -24.42 10.86 -22.54
C PRO A 313 -23.94 9.39 -22.50
N ASN A 314 -23.24 8.99 -21.42
CA ASN A 314 -22.84 7.62 -21.15
C ASN A 314 -23.29 7.18 -19.75
N PRO A 315 -23.48 5.85 -19.49
CA PRO A 315 -24.08 5.36 -18.25
C PRO A 315 -23.34 5.74 -16.97
N GLN A 316 -22.04 6.03 -17.08
CA GLN A 316 -21.18 6.32 -15.93
C GLN A 316 -20.78 7.79 -15.87
N ASP A 317 -21.28 8.61 -16.77
CA ASP A 317 -20.96 10.04 -16.90
C ASP A 317 -19.45 10.31 -17.06
N LEU A 318 -18.69 9.36 -17.63
CA LEU A 318 -17.24 9.44 -17.76
C LEU A 318 -16.83 10.39 -18.89
N VAL A 319 -15.75 11.15 -18.65
CA VAL A 319 -15.10 11.97 -19.67
C VAL A 319 -14.31 11.10 -20.66
N PHE A 320 -13.61 10.08 -20.15
CA PHE A 320 -12.78 9.18 -20.92
C PHE A 320 -13.29 7.74 -20.82
N HIS A 321 -13.84 7.21 -21.91
CA HIS A 321 -14.50 5.92 -21.96
C HIS A 321 -14.38 5.27 -23.34
N HIS A 322 -14.65 3.98 -23.44
CA HIS A 322 -14.77 3.30 -24.74
C HIS A 322 -15.98 3.83 -25.54
N PRO A 323 -16.00 3.66 -26.86
CA PRO A 323 -17.15 4.11 -27.70
C PRO A 323 -18.51 3.55 -27.23
N ASP A 324 -18.54 2.42 -26.59
CA ASP A 324 -19.73 1.80 -26.01
C ASP A 324 -20.08 2.28 -24.60
N GLY A 325 -19.43 3.32 -24.08
CA GLY A 325 -19.64 3.91 -22.78
C GLY A 325 -18.96 3.18 -21.61
N ARG A 326 -18.29 2.04 -21.85
CA ARG A 326 -17.57 1.32 -20.80
C ARG A 326 -16.34 2.10 -20.34
N PRO A 327 -15.99 2.03 -19.04
CA PRO A 327 -14.79 2.68 -18.54
C PRO A 327 -13.52 2.07 -19.15
N LEU A 328 -12.51 2.89 -19.35
CA LEU A 328 -11.18 2.44 -19.74
C LEU A 328 -10.55 1.60 -18.62
N ASP A 329 -9.83 0.55 -19.00
CA ASP A 329 -9.05 -0.25 -18.07
C ASP A 329 -7.63 0.32 -17.93
N GLY A 330 -7.15 0.49 -16.70
CA GLY A 330 -5.84 1.10 -16.45
C GLY A 330 -4.66 0.33 -17.04
N ARG A 331 -4.79 -1.00 -17.28
CA ARG A 331 -3.74 -1.79 -17.95
C ARG A 331 -3.78 -1.57 -19.45
N ALA A 332 -4.99 -1.47 -20.03
CA ALA A 332 -5.18 -1.13 -21.45
C ALA A 332 -4.68 0.29 -21.72
N ASP A 333 -5.00 1.24 -20.85
CA ASP A 333 -4.51 2.62 -20.91
C ASP A 333 -2.96 2.67 -20.86
N ASN A 334 -2.31 1.89 -19.99
CA ASN A 334 -0.84 1.80 -19.97
C ASN A 334 -0.24 1.16 -21.23
N ARG A 335 -0.92 0.20 -21.87
CA ARG A 335 -0.46 -0.36 -23.16
C ARG A 335 -0.55 0.69 -24.25
N ALA A 336 -1.69 1.35 -24.39
CA ALA A 336 -1.90 2.43 -25.37
C ALA A 336 -0.92 3.59 -25.17
N TRP A 337 -0.58 3.91 -23.91
CA TRP A 337 0.47 4.87 -23.60
C TRP A 337 1.84 4.45 -24.15
N ASN A 338 2.27 3.20 -23.91
CA ASN A 338 3.56 2.72 -24.39
C ASN A 338 3.60 2.61 -25.93
N GLU A 339 2.50 2.26 -26.57
CA GLU A 339 2.37 2.29 -28.03
C GLU A 339 2.52 3.74 -28.55
N LEU A 340 1.88 4.71 -27.89
CA LEU A 340 2.06 6.13 -28.24
C LEU A 340 3.50 6.61 -28.10
N LEU A 341 4.23 6.16 -27.07
CA LEU A 341 5.64 6.53 -26.89
C LEU A 341 6.54 5.97 -27.99
N VAL A 342 6.26 4.78 -28.51
CA VAL A 342 6.95 4.21 -29.67
C VAL A 342 6.63 5.00 -30.93
N ASP A 343 5.36 5.29 -31.20
CA ASP A 343 4.92 6.07 -32.35
C ASP A 343 5.52 7.49 -32.33
N ALA A 344 5.61 8.07 -31.14
CA ALA A 344 6.27 9.36 -30.92
C ALA A 344 7.80 9.28 -30.92
N LYS A 345 8.40 8.12 -31.20
CA LYS A 345 9.86 7.91 -31.21
C LYS A 345 10.58 8.33 -29.92
N ILE A 346 9.89 8.23 -28.80
CA ILE A 346 10.45 8.53 -27.47
C ILE A 346 11.17 7.32 -26.90
N VAL A 347 10.69 6.13 -27.21
CA VAL A 347 11.29 4.85 -26.80
C VAL A 347 11.34 3.88 -27.98
N GLU A 348 12.32 2.97 -27.93
CA GLU A 348 12.39 1.84 -28.84
C GLU A 348 11.28 0.82 -28.55
N PRO A 349 10.83 0.05 -29.57
CA PRO A 349 9.87 -1.03 -29.39
C PRO A 349 10.32 -2.00 -28.28
N GLY A 350 9.39 -2.36 -27.39
CA GLY A 350 9.65 -3.25 -26.24
C GLY A 350 10.14 -2.52 -24.98
N LYS A 351 10.57 -1.27 -25.06
CA LYS A 351 10.82 -0.45 -23.87
C LYS A 351 9.54 0.23 -23.40
N THR A 352 9.41 0.40 -22.09
CA THR A 352 8.22 1.00 -21.47
C THR A 352 8.63 2.09 -20.50
N LEU A 353 7.82 3.16 -20.46
CA LEU A 353 7.92 4.21 -19.46
C LEU A 353 6.57 4.37 -18.76
N PRO A 354 6.56 4.57 -17.43
CA PRO A 354 5.31 4.70 -16.70
C PRO A 354 4.60 6.00 -17.06
N LEU A 355 3.27 5.95 -17.26
CA LEU A 355 2.45 7.13 -17.50
C LEU A 355 2.60 8.21 -16.41
N HIS A 356 2.99 7.80 -15.20
CA HIS A 356 3.25 8.74 -14.11
C HIS A 356 4.37 9.75 -14.42
N MET A 357 5.22 9.49 -15.41
CA MET A 357 6.20 10.46 -15.92
C MET A 357 5.55 11.73 -16.47
N ALA A 358 4.36 11.65 -17.10
CA ALA A 358 3.65 12.84 -17.56
C ALA A 358 3.38 13.81 -16.39
N ARG A 359 2.97 13.28 -15.22
CA ARG A 359 2.79 14.08 -14.01
C ARG A 359 4.10 14.64 -13.45
N HIS A 360 5.20 13.86 -13.51
CA HIS A 360 6.53 14.38 -13.13
C HIS A 360 6.97 15.52 -14.07
N THR A 361 6.65 15.40 -15.35
CA THR A 361 6.88 16.46 -16.35
C THR A 361 6.11 17.73 -15.96
N THR A 362 4.81 17.62 -15.68
CA THR A 362 4.00 18.75 -15.20
C THR A 362 4.64 19.42 -13.98
N ALA A 363 5.05 18.63 -12.98
CA ALA A 363 5.69 19.13 -11.76
C ALA A 363 7.01 19.88 -12.05
N THR A 364 7.81 19.36 -12.99
CA THR A 364 9.08 19.96 -13.43
C THR A 364 8.85 21.25 -14.19
N LEU A 365 7.88 21.25 -15.12
CA LEU A 365 7.53 22.42 -15.93
C LEU A 365 6.96 23.56 -15.07
N LEU A 366 6.07 23.26 -14.13
CA LEU A 366 5.56 24.26 -13.18
C LEU A 366 6.69 24.88 -12.34
N ARG A 367 7.68 24.05 -11.94
CA ARG A 367 8.86 24.57 -11.26
C ARG A 367 9.72 25.46 -12.16
N ALA A 368 9.93 25.07 -13.39
CA ALA A 368 10.69 25.86 -14.38
C ALA A 368 9.99 27.19 -14.69
N ALA A 369 8.65 27.20 -14.68
CA ALA A 369 7.84 28.41 -14.80
C ALA A 369 7.81 29.29 -13.55
N GLY A 370 8.61 28.98 -12.52
CA GLY A 370 8.73 29.80 -11.29
C GLY A 370 7.54 29.64 -10.34
N VAL A 371 6.67 28.65 -10.53
CA VAL A 371 5.52 28.39 -9.63
C VAL A 371 6.06 27.92 -8.28
N ASP A 372 5.62 28.53 -7.19
CA ASP A 372 6.03 28.18 -5.85
C ASP A 372 5.63 26.75 -5.46
N GLU A 373 6.29 26.20 -4.45
CA GLU A 373 6.11 24.80 -4.06
C GLU A 373 4.69 24.51 -3.53
N ALA A 374 4.10 25.43 -2.77
CA ALA A 374 2.78 25.25 -2.18
C ALA A 374 1.71 25.17 -3.27
N THR A 375 1.73 26.09 -4.23
CA THR A 375 0.83 26.08 -5.41
C THR A 375 1.01 24.81 -6.25
N ARG A 376 2.25 24.38 -6.49
CA ARG A 376 2.52 23.10 -7.21
C ARG A 376 1.97 21.90 -6.46
N MET A 377 2.14 21.88 -5.14
CA MET A 377 1.61 20.77 -4.31
C MET A 377 0.09 20.74 -4.33
N GLU A 378 -0.56 21.89 -4.30
CA GLU A 378 -2.01 22.00 -4.37
C GLU A 378 -2.54 21.49 -5.73
N ILE A 379 -2.04 22.01 -6.85
CA ILE A 379 -2.44 21.59 -8.21
C ILE A 379 -2.24 20.07 -8.36
N LEU A 380 -1.11 19.55 -7.95
CA LEU A 380 -0.77 18.14 -8.09
C LEU A 380 -1.42 17.25 -7.02
N GLY A 381 -1.91 17.78 -5.90
CA GLY A 381 -2.43 16.99 -4.78
C GLY A 381 -1.35 16.13 -4.15
N HIS A 382 -0.22 16.75 -3.76
CA HIS A 382 0.81 16.13 -2.96
C HIS A 382 0.50 16.41 -1.48
N ALA A 383 0.27 15.38 -0.67
CA ALA A 383 0.13 15.53 0.76
C ALA A 383 1.53 15.67 1.39
N SER A 384 1.94 16.85 1.85
CA SER A 384 2.89 16.97 2.93
C SER A 384 2.10 17.15 4.23
N VAL A 385 2.53 16.48 5.29
CA VAL A 385 1.86 16.48 6.59
C VAL A 385 1.86 17.89 7.25
N ASP A 386 2.75 18.77 6.82
CA ASP A 386 2.94 20.09 7.42
C ASP A 386 2.18 21.24 6.73
N ALA A 387 1.66 21.05 5.51
CA ALA A 387 0.99 22.10 4.74
C ALA A 387 -0.49 22.35 5.13
N HIS A 388 -1.10 21.48 5.95
CA HIS A 388 -2.54 21.54 6.23
C HIS A 388 -2.99 22.50 7.33
N ARG A 389 -2.09 23.20 7.99
CA ARG A 389 -2.48 24.08 9.12
C ARG A 389 -2.80 25.53 8.79
N GLY A 390 -2.76 25.95 7.52
CA GLY A 390 -2.89 27.37 7.19
C GLY A 390 -3.69 27.80 5.97
N TYR A 391 -4.10 26.91 5.05
CA TYR A 391 -4.70 27.33 3.78
C TYR A 391 -6.08 26.72 3.55
N ALA A 392 -7.09 27.34 4.17
CA ALA A 392 -8.49 26.96 4.01
C ALA A 392 -9.15 27.45 2.70
N HIS A 393 -8.45 28.23 1.88
CA HIS A 393 -8.96 28.73 0.59
C HIS A 393 -7.90 28.55 -0.48
N ALA A 394 -8.13 27.57 -1.38
CA ALA A 394 -7.40 27.46 -2.62
C ALA A 394 -7.44 28.81 -3.37
N ASP A 395 -6.29 29.45 -3.58
CA ASP A 395 -6.25 30.63 -4.43
C ASP A 395 -6.40 30.19 -5.90
N ARG A 396 -7.66 30.08 -6.34
CA ARG A 396 -8.00 29.70 -7.73
C ARG A 396 -7.32 30.60 -8.76
N ALA A 397 -7.12 31.88 -8.44
CA ALA A 397 -6.46 32.83 -9.34
C ALA A 397 -4.95 32.55 -9.43
N ALA A 398 -4.28 32.21 -8.33
CA ALA A 398 -2.89 31.78 -8.34
C ALA A 398 -2.71 30.47 -9.12
N ASN A 399 -3.57 29.49 -8.89
CA ASN A 399 -3.54 28.21 -9.62
C ASN A 399 -3.78 28.40 -11.11
N MET A 400 -4.68 29.30 -11.50
CA MET A 400 -4.93 29.62 -12.92
C MET A 400 -3.71 30.32 -13.56
N ARG A 401 -3.08 31.29 -12.88
CA ARG A 401 -1.85 31.93 -13.37
C ARG A 401 -0.72 30.89 -13.54
N ALA A 402 -0.52 30.03 -12.56
CA ALA A 402 0.48 28.97 -12.61
C ALA A 402 0.26 28.01 -13.80
N MET A 403 -0.99 27.64 -14.06
CA MET A 403 -1.34 26.80 -15.21
C MET A 403 -1.22 27.56 -16.54
N GLY A 404 -1.44 28.91 -16.55
CA GLY A 404 -1.16 29.77 -17.69
C GLY A 404 0.31 29.74 -18.10
N SER A 405 1.24 29.86 -17.16
CA SER A 405 2.67 29.75 -17.43
C SER A 405 3.07 28.34 -17.96
N LEU A 406 2.40 27.28 -17.53
CA LEU A 406 2.58 25.94 -18.12
C LEU A 406 2.09 25.91 -19.57
N ALA A 407 0.97 26.57 -19.88
CA ALA A 407 0.44 26.62 -21.23
C ALA A 407 1.40 27.34 -22.20
N GLU A 408 2.01 28.45 -21.76
CA GLU A 408 3.02 29.18 -22.55
C GLU A 408 4.25 28.32 -22.87
N LEU A 409 4.72 27.51 -21.92
CA LEU A 409 5.84 26.60 -22.16
C LEU A 409 5.47 25.45 -23.10
N MET A 410 4.21 25.11 -23.19
CA MET A 410 3.69 23.99 -23.99
C MET A 410 3.11 24.43 -25.35
N SER A 411 2.97 25.73 -25.58
CA SER A 411 2.65 26.31 -26.90
C SER A 411 3.91 26.38 -27.79
#